data_1bd1f3e2c99913f3c7600298ad46cfa8
#
_entry.id   1bd1f3e2c99913f3c7600298ad46cfa8
#
_cell.length_a   1.000
_cell.length_b   1.000
_cell.length_c   1.000
_cell.angle_alpha   90.00
_cell.angle_beta   90.00
_cell.angle_gamma   90.00
#
_symmetry.space_group_name_H-M   'P 1'
#
loop_
_entity.id
_entity.type
_entity.pdbx_description
1 polymer ?
#
loop_
_entity_poly.entity_id
_entity_poly.type
_entity_poly.pdbx_seq_one_letter_code
_entity_poly.pdbx_strand_id
1 'polypeptide(L)'
;MLCPVIQKVIFSKQAFVERRLPVAGHGKFFVKKGTKVRPFDFVAEVPEAPRNPGSQRLTAGVGGEVVEVLSGRAILIKTSAVSVRGVIGKGEDEEGEIRIAADYNAPIELSAVDAGCASNVLVGGFVPTLEVFKKAEAVGVRGIVCGGTDFAAFQKSNLPTLLIEGFGRPPLNRKVFEFLKKVEGRHAFLSPGHEELLVARLDGAVEDVQEVGEVFAKLEEGMEVQVFSASCFGQMGKAGKVQGDMVEVSLNGDKISVPGRNLGIIK
;
A
#
# COMPACT_ATOMS: atom_id res chain seq x y z
N MET A 1 0.80 1.50 30.10
CA MET A 1 0.28 0.42 29.23
C MET A 1 1.14 0.39 27.98
N LEU A 2 1.53 -0.80 27.49
CA LEU A 2 2.21 -0.95 26.21
C LEU A 2 1.17 -1.19 25.12
N CYS A 3 1.21 -0.37 24.05
CA CYS A 3 0.37 -0.51 22.89
C CYS A 3 1.22 -0.72 21.64
N PRO A 4 0.74 -1.47 20.63
CA PRO A 4 1.44 -1.61 19.37
C PRO A 4 1.61 -0.25 18.69
N VAL A 5 2.76 -0.06 18.06
CA VAL A 5 3.04 1.13 17.25
C VAL A 5 2.68 0.82 15.81
N ILE A 6 1.82 1.65 15.24
CA ILE A 6 1.39 1.54 13.84
C ILE A 6 2.18 2.53 13.03
N GLN A 7 3.06 2.03 12.21
CA GLN A 7 3.80 2.82 11.26
C GLN A 7 3.34 2.44 9.84
N LYS A 8 2.51 3.29 9.25
CA LYS A 8 1.94 3.06 7.92
C LYS A 8 2.83 3.55 6.78
N VAL A 9 3.67 4.54 7.06
CA VAL A 9 4.64 5.07 6.08
C VAL A 9 6.04 4.84 6.61
N ILE A 10 6.82 4.04 5.90
CA ILE A 10 8.18 3.68 6.30
C ILE A 10 9.16 4.20 5.26
N PHE A 11 10.05 5.07 5.71
CA PHE A 11 11.14 5.55 4.89
C PHE A 11 12.29 4.53 4.94
N SER A 12 12.58 3.88 3.85
CA SER A 12 13.68 2.91 3.78
C SER A 12 14.77 3.38 2.84
N LYS A 13 16.00 3.43 3.34
CA LYS A 13 17.19 3.64 2.49
C LYS A 13 17.50 2.40 1.65
N GLN A 14 17.02 1.23 2.08
CA GLN A 14 17.24 -0.04 1.42
C GLN A 14 15.97 -0.88 1.51
N ALA A 15 15.19 -0.90 0.44
CA ALA A 15 14.11 -1.84 0.26
C ALA A 15 14.56 -2.93 -0.73
N PHE A 16 13.97 -4.11 -0.62
CA PHE A 16 14.24 -5.22 -1.51
C PHE A 16 12.93 -5.62 -2.19
N VAL A 17 12.92 -5.60 -3.51
CA VAL A 17 11.77 -6.02 -4.32
C VAL A 17 12.12 -7.31 -5.02
N GLU A 18 11.31 -8.34 -4.80
CA GLU A 18 11.41 -9.60 -5.51
C GLU A 18 10.51 -9.55 -6.76
N ARG A 19 11.11 -9.72 -7.94
CA ARG A 19 10.36 -9.85 -9.19
C ARG A 19 10.38 -11.31 -9.62
N ARG A 20 9.21 -11.96 -9.55
CA ARG A 20 9.04 -13.36 -9.90
C ARG A 20 8.49 -13.52 -11.32
N LEU A 21 8.93 -14.58 -11.99
CA LEU A 21 8.27 -15.01 -13.21
C LEU A 21 6.87 -15.57 -12.87
N PRO A 22 5.83 -15.14 -13.59
CA PRO A 22 4.45 -15.56 -13.30
C PRO A 22 4.22 -17.08 -13.47
N VAL A 23 5.06 -17.75 -14.28
CA VAL A 23 5.01 -19.20 -14.44
C VAL A 23 6.35 -19.81 -14.02
N ALA A 24 6.33 -20.60 -12.95
CA ALA A 24 7.52 -21.23 -12.41
C ALA A 24 8.22 -22.13 -13.46
N GLY A 25 9.47 -21.84 -13.75
CA GLY A 25 10.34 -22.63 -14.62
C GLY A 25 10.31 -22.27 -16.10
N HIS A 26 9.51 -21.28 -16.51
CA HIS A 26 9.44 -20.82 -17.89
C HIS A 26 9.73 -19.32 -17.96
N GLY A 27 10.88 -18.95 -18.49
CA GLY A 27 11.29 -17.56 -18.69
C GLY A 27 12.80 -17.41 -18.59
N LYS A 28 13.30 -16.31 -19.12
CA LYS A 28 14.73 -16.01 -19.12
C LYS A 28 14.95 -14.59 -18.62
N PHE A 29 15.71 -14.46 -17.53
CA PHE A 29 16.20 -13.15 -17.10
C PHE A 29 17.32 -12.67 -18.00
N PHE A 30 17.28 -11.37 -18.36
CA PHE A 30 18.33 -10.70 -19.15
C PHE A 30 19.36 -10.00 -18.26
N VAL A 31 19.05 -9.89 -16.98
CA VAL A 31 19.84 -9.18 -15.98
C VAL A 31 20.63 -10.17 -15.12
N LYS A 32 21.73 -9.69 -14.57
CA LYS A 32 22.60 -10.43 -13.64
C LYS A 32 22.85 -9.61 -12.39
N LYS A 33 23.38 -10.25 -11.35
CA LYS A 33 23.82 -9.55 -10.13
C LYS A 33 24.72 -8.36 -10.48
N GLY A 34 24.46 -7.20 -9.86
CA GLY A 34 25.13 -5.94 -10.11
C GLY A 34 24.55 -5.11 -11.26
N THR A 35 23.54 -5.62 -12.00
CA THR A 35 22.87 -4.83 -13.04
C THR A 35 22.03 -3.73 -12.40
N LYS A 36 22.27 -2.47 -12.81
CA LYS A 36 21.40 -1.34 -12.46
C LYS A 36 20.21 -1.32 -13.39
N VAL A 37 19.02 -1.16 -12.85
CA VAL A 37 17.75 -1.16 -13.57
C VAL A 37 16.93 0.09 -13.24
N ARG A 38 16.12 0.51 -14.21
CA ARG A 38 15.06 1.53 -14.05
C ARG A 38 13.72 0.83 -13.96
N PRO A 39 12.65 1.49 -13.45
CA PRO A 39 11.35 0.85 -13.28
C PRO A 39 10.84 0.14 -14.54
N PHE A 40 10.97 0.76 -15.70
CA PHE A 40 10.45 0.25 -16.99
C PHE A 40 11.46 -0.61 -17.78
N ASP A 41 12.64 -0.88 -17.25
CA ASP A 41 13.59 -1.75 -17.93
C ASP A 41 13.08 -3.19 -17.92
N PHE A 42 13.10 -3.84 -19.07
CA PHE A 42 12.76 -5.26 -19.19
C PHE A 42 13.84 -6.12 -18.54
N VAL A 43 13.44 -6.91 -17.57
CA VAL A 43 14.38 -7.76 -16.81
C VAL A 43 14.25 -9.24 -17.17
N ALA A 44 13.10 -9.65 -17.70
CA ALA A 44 12.89 -11.02 -18.14
C ALA A 44 11.88 -11.10 -19.31
N GLU A 45 11.97 -12.20 -20.02
CA GLU A 45 10.97 -12.65 -20.99
C GLU A 45 10.27 -13.89 -20.44
N VAL A 46 8.94 -13.87 -20.48
CA VAL A 46 8.09 -14.97 -20.06
C VAL A 46 7.51 -15.60 -21.32
N PRO A 47 7.70 -16.91 -21.56
CA PRO A 47 7.10 -17.58 -22.70
C PRO A 47 5.58 -17.50 -22.66
N GLU A 48 4.97 -17.57 -23.84
CA GLU A 48 3.52 -17.57 -24.00
C GLU A 48 2.84 -18.66 -23.16
N ALA A 49 1.82 -18.26 -22.41
CA ALA A 49 0.89 -19.22 -21.87
C ALA A 49 -0.16 -19.57 -22.95
N PRO A 50 -0.69 -20.82 -23.01
CA PRO A 50 -1.66 -21.25 -24.03
C PRO A 50 -2.92 -20.40 -24.14
N ARG A 51 -3.20 -19.58 -23.13
CA ARG A 51 -4.37 -18.67 -23.06
C ARG A 51 -4.06 -17.20 -23.34
N ASN A 52 -2.79 -16.85 -23.56
CA ASN A 52 -2.39 -15.46 -23.81
C ASN A 52 -1.24 -15.45 -24.83
N PRO A 53 -1.54 -15.42 -26.16
CA PRO A 53 -0.53 -15.43 -27.20
C PRO A 53 0.23 -14.11 -27.19
N GLY A 54 1.52 -14.15 -26.94
CA GLY A 54 2.43 -13.03 -26.90
C GLY A 54 3.44 -13.17 -25.77
N SER A 55 4.73 -13.00 -26.05
CA SER A 55 5.73 -13.02 -24.99
C SER A 55 5.50 -11.84 -24.04
N GLN A 56 5.15 -12.15 -22.79
CA GLN A 56 5.06 -11.13 -21.75
C GLN A 56 6.47 -10.72 -21.30
N ARG A 57 6.74 -9.44 -21.31
CA ARG A 57 7.98 -8.89 -20.79
C ARG A 57 7.78 -8.45 -19.36
N LEU A 58 8.60 -8.97 -18.45
CA LEU A 58 8.62 -8.53 -17.07
C LEU A 58 9.51 -7.30 -16.94
N THR A 59 8.96 -6.21 -16.40
CA THR A 59 9.70 -5.00 -16.05
C THR A 59 10.32 -5.13 -14.66
N ALA A 60 11.31 -4.28 -14.37
CA ALA A 60 11.89 -4.20 -13.03
C ALA A 60 10.89 -3.70 -11.97
N GLY A 61 9.94 -2.85 -12.36
CA GLY A 61 8.93 -2.25 -11.48
C GLY A 61 9.48 -1.17 -10.55
N VAL A 62 10.76 -1.26 -10.19
CA VAL A 62 11.47 -0.29 -9.36
C VAL A 62 12.84 0.01 -9.93
N GLY A 63 13.35 1.21 -9.67
CA GLY A 63 14.74 1.55 -9.97
C GLY A 63 15.68 1.04 -8.88
N GLY A 64 16.81 0.44 -9.25
CA GLY A 64 17.73 -0.09 -8.26
C GLY A 64 18.84 -0.94 -8.85
N GLU A 65 19.38 -1.82 -8.04
CA GLU A 65 20.42 -2.77 -8.41
C GLU A 65 20.00 -4.21 -8.15
N VAL A 66 20.15 -5.08 -9.12
CA VAL A 66 19.91 -6.51 -8.96
C VAL A 66 20.99 -7.09 -8.05
N VAL A 67 20.59 -7.50 -6.86
CA VAL A 67 21.52 -8.06 -5.85
C VAL A 67 21.60 -9.58 -5.92
N GLU A 68 20.57 -10.24 -6.45
CA GLU A 68 20.52 -11.69 -6.56
C GLU A 68 19.63 -12.15 -7.70
N VAL A 69 19.97 -13.29 -8.31
CA VAL A 69 19.13 -14.03 -9.25
C VAL A 69 18.81 -15.38 -8.62
N LEU A 70 17.55 -15.55 -8.21
CA LEU A 70 17.09 -16.71 -7.44
C LEU A 70 16.71 -17.86 -8.39
N SER A 71 17.64 -18.79 -8.60
CA SER A 71 17.43 -20.05 -9.33
C SER A 71 16.72 -19.90 -10.70
N GLY A 72 16.88 -18.74 -11.37
CA GLY A 72 16.22 -18.45 -12.64
C GLY A 72 14.70 -18.24 -12.56
N ARG A 73 14.15 -18.12 -11.35
CA ARG A 73 12.71 -17.92 -11.12
C ARG A 73 12.36 -16.52 -10.68
N ALA A 74 13.28 -15.84 -10.02
CA ALA A 74 13.09 -14.50 -9.52
C ALA A 74 14.41 -13.73 -9.51
N ILE A 75 14.32 -12.41 -9.46
CA ILE A 75 15.42 -11.52 -9.14
C ILE A 75 15.07 -10.71 -7.91
N LEU A 76 16.10 -10.38 -7.14
CA LEU A 76 15.99 -9.47 -6.00
C LEU A 76 16.62 -8.13 -6.37
N ILE A 77 15.84 -7.07 -6.35
CA ILE A 77 16.27 -5.70 -6.64
C ILE A 77 16.36 -4.93 -5.34
N LYS A 78 17.54 -4.40 -5.05
CA LYS A 78 17.75 -3.44 -3.96
C LYS A 78 17.42 -2.05 -4.46
N THR A 79 16.51 -1.37 -3.78
CA THR A 79 16.07 -0.02 -4.11
C THR A 79 16.04 0.89 -2.89
N SER A 80 15.96 2.20 -3.10
CA SER A 80 15.67 3.18 -2.06
C SER A 80 14.25 3.70 -2.28
N ALA A 81 13.36 3.43 -1.34
CA ALA A 81 11.95 3.73 -1.50
C ALA A 81 11.30 4.14 -0.17
N VAL A 82 10.16 4.78 -0.29
CA VAL A 82 9.19 4.93 0.79
C VAL A 82 8.16 3.82 0.64
N SER A 83 7.98 3.02 1.68
CA SER A 83 6.96 1.98 1.74
C SER A 83 5.73 2.49 2.50
N VAL A 84 4.57 2.38 1.86
CA VAL A 84 3.26 2.55 2.50
C VAL A 84 2.70 1.17 2.78
N ARG A 85 2.44 0.85 4.04
CA ARG A 85 1.97 -0.48 4.45
C ARG A 85 0.47 -0.51 4.69
N GLY A 86 -0.16 -1.53 4.11
CA GLY A 86 -1.53 -1.91 4.36
C GLY A 86 -1.66 -3.05 5.38
N VAL A 87 -2.88 -3.47 5.60
CA VAL A 87 -3.21 -4.65 6.44
C VAL A 87 -3.68 -5.83 5.61
N ILE A 88 -4.13 -5.59 4.38
CA ILE A 88 -4.60 -6.63 3.45
C ILE A 88 -4.33 -6.18 2.02
N GLY A 89 -3.77 -7.07 1.24
CA GLY A 89 -3.60 -6.89 -0.20
C GLY A 89 -4.16 -8.06 -0.99
N LYS A 90 -4.58 -7.81 -2.23
CA LYS A 90 -5.05 -8.80 -3.18
C LYS A 90 -4.66 -8.42 -4.60
N GLY A 91 -4.27 -9.40 -5.38
CA GLY A 91 -3.89 -9.25 -6.79
C GLY A 91 -2.40 -9.46 -6.98
N GLU A 92 -1.98 -9.33 -8.22
CA GLU A 92 -0.58 -9.42 -8.62
C GLU A 92 0.13 -8.07 -8.43
N ASP A 93 1.45 -8.11 -8.49
CA ASP A 93 2.27 -6.90 -8.45
C ASP A 93 2.04 -6.07 -9.70
N GLU A 94 1.79 -4.78 -9.52
CA GLU A 94 1.53 -3.82 -10.59
C GLU A 94 2.32 -2.54 -10.39
N GLU A 95 2.51 -1.81 -11.46
CA GLU A 95 3.19 -0.52 -11.47
C GLU A 95 2.35 0.54 -12.17
N GLY A 96 2.40 1.77 -11.67
CA GLY A 96 1.65 2.88 -12.26
C GLY A 96 1.95 4.20 -11.56
N GLU A 97 1.41 5.28 -12.11
CA GLU A 97 1.51 6.59 -11.48
C GLU A 97 0.42 6.75 -10.40
N ILE A 98 0.77 7.36 -9.30
CA ILE A 98 -0.18 7.66 -8.22
C ILE A 98 -1.15 8.72 -8.69
N ARG A 99 -2.45 8.46 -8.56
CA ARG A 99 -3.52 9.41 -8.84
C ARG A 99 -4.51 9.47 -7.68
N ILE A 100 -4.74 10.66 -7.16
CA ILE A 100 -5.74 10.90 -6.12
C ILE A 100 -7.13 10.95 -6.78
N ALA A 101 -7.96 9.94 -6.51
CA ALA A 101 -9.32 9.82 -7.04
C ALA A 101 -10.40 10.35 -6.08
N ALA A 102 -10.10 10.43 -4.78
CA ALA A 102 -11.00 10.96 -3.76
C ALA A 102 -10.20 11.43 -2.54
N ASP A 103 -10.82 12.24 -1.68
CA ASP A 103 -10.20 12.65 -0.42
C ASP A 103 -10.09 11.45 0.56
N TYR A 104 -9.25 11.58 1.59
CA TYR A 104 -8.93 10.49 2.54
C TYR A 104 -10.16 9.88 3.23
N ASN A 105 -11.24 10.62 3.40
CA ASN A 105 -12.49 10.19 4.05
C ASN A 105 -13.68 10.10 3.09
N ALA A 106 -13.46 10.28 1.80
CA ALA A 106 -14.50 10.25 0.77
C ALA A 106 -14.45 8.94 -0.04
N PRO A 107 -15.60 8.48 -0.56
CA PRO A 107 -15.64 7.32 -1.46
C PRO A 107 -14.99 7.66 -2.81
N ILE A 108 -14.36 6.64 -3.41
CA ILE A 108 -14.01 6.70 -4.83
C ILE A 108 -15.29 6.47 -5.62
N GLU A 109 -15.84 7.54 -6.17
CA GLU A 109 -17.08 7.50 -6.96
C GLU A 109 -16.85 6.94 -8.36
N LEU A 110 -17.90 6.35 -8.95
CA LEU A 110 -17.85 5.90 -10.35
C LEU A 110 -17.46 7.01 -11.32
N SER A 111 -17.90 8.23 -11.07
CA SER A 111 -17.58 9.42 -11.87
C SER A 111 -16.09 9.79 -11.85
N ALA A 112 -15.39 9.48 -10.77
CA ALA A 112 -13.96 9.76 -10.62
C ALA A 112 -13.08 8.78 -11.42
N VAL A 113 -13.64 7.67 -11.89
CA VAL A 113 -12.91 6.67 -12.69
C VAL A 113 -13.22 6.89 -14.16
N ASP A 114 -12.33 7.54 -14.88
CA ASP A 114 -12.45 7.85 -16.30
C ASP A 114 -11.23 7.34 -17.10
N ALA A 115 -11.21 7.59 -18.42
CA ALA A 115 -10.11 7.17 -19.29
C ALA A 115 -8.74 7.73 -18.87
N GLY A 116 -8.69 8.88 -18.19
CA GLY A 116 -7.47 9.45 -17.66
C GLY A 116 -6.89 8.69 -16.47
N CYS A 117 -7.62 7.69 -15.93
CA CYS A 117 -7.14 6.81 -14.86
C CYS A 117 -6.37 5.59 -15.38
N ALA A 118 -6.33 5.38 -16.70
CA ALA A 118 -5.59 4.26 -17.28
C ALA A 118 -4.11 4.30 -16.87
N SER A 119 -3.57 3.11 -16.55
CA SER A 119 -2.18 2.92 -16.10
C SER A 119 -1.82 3.57 -14.76
N ASN A 120 -2.79 4.07 -13.99
CA ASN A 120 -2.56 4.67 -12.68
C ASN A 120 -2.88 3.71 -11.53
N VAL A 121 -2.27 3.98 -10.38
CA VAL A 121 -2.67 3.46 -9.07
C VAL A 121 -3.57 4.53 -8.42
N LEU A 122 -4.85 4.22 -8.27
CA LEU A 122 -5.81 5.15 -7.69
C LEU A 122 -5.74 5.15 -6.17
N VAL A 123 -5.87 6.34 -5.59
CA VAL A 123 -5.87 6.55 -4.13
C VAL A 123 -7.14 7.28 -3.71
N GLY A 124 -7.75 6.83 -2.61
CA GLY A 124 -8.92 7.50 -2.03
C GLY A 124 -9.31 6.93 -0.68
N GLY A 125 -10.35 7.50 -0.06
CA GLY A 125 -10.78 7.11 1.27
C GLY A 125 -11.22 5.66 1.34
N PHE A 126 -12.21 5.28 0.55
CA PHE A 126 -12.70 3.89 0.48
C PHE A 126 -13.38 3.60 -0.87
N VAL A 127 -13.51 2.31 -1.21
CA VAL A 127 -14.26 1.88 -2.39
C VAL A 127 -15.66 1.40 -1.95
N PRO A 128 -16.73 2.08 -2.39
CA PRO A 128 -18.07 1.80 -1.87
C PRO A 128 -18.71 0.53 -2.45
N THR A 129 -18.40 0.17 -3.69
CA THR A 129 -19.11 -0.91 -4.41
C THR A 129 -18.21 -1.66 -5.40
N LEU A 130 -18.63 -2.86 -5.82
CA LEU A 130 -17.96 -3.67 -6.83
C LEU A 130 -17.91 -3.00 -8.20
N GLU A 131 -18.90 -2.16 -8.53
CA GLU A 131 -19.00 -1.47 -9.82
C GLU A 131 -17.81 -0.53 -10.04
N VAL A 132 -17.30 0.10 -8.97
CA VAL A 132 -16.10 0.95 -9.03
C VAL A 132 -14.89 0.11 -9.46
N PHE A 133 -14.70 -1.06 -8.86
CA PHE A 133 -13.63 -1.97 -9.25
C PHE A 133 -13.74 -2.40 -10.71
N LYS A 134 -14.94 -2.84 -11.14
CA LYS A 134 -15.19 -3.28 -12.53
C LYS A 134 -14.93 -2.16 -13.54
N LYS A 135 -15.32 -0.93 -13.21
CA LYS A 135 -15.05 0.22 -14.06
C LYS A 135 -13.55 0.52 -14.12
N ALA A 136 -12.86 0.46 -12.99
CA ALA A 136 -11.42 0.66 -12.93
C ALA A 136 -10.65 -0.41 -13.75
N GLU A 137 -11.06 -1.68 -13.66
CA GLU A 137 -10.53 -2.76 -14.50
C GLU A 137 -10.76 -2.47 -16.00
N ALA A 138 -11.98 -2.09 -16.37
CA ALA A 138 -12.34 -1.80 -17.77
C ALA A 138 -11.58 -0.61 -18.35
N VAL A 139 -11.25 0.39 -17.53
CA VAL A 139 -10.48 1.57 -17.93
C VAL A 139 -8.98 1.27 -18.01
N GLY A 140 -8.50 0.19 -17.40
CA GLY A 140 -7.08 -0.16 -17.36
C GLY A 140 -6.31 0.48 -16.21
N VAL A 141 -6.99 0.73 -15.09
CA VAL A 141 -6.35 1.10 -13.81
C VAL A 141 -5.44 -0.04 -13.36
N ARG A 142 -4.27 0.27 -12.84
CA ARG A 142 -3.29 -0.73 -12.38
C ARG A 142 -3.57 -1.25 -10.99
N GLY A 143 -4.20 -0.45 -10.13
CA GLY A 143 -4.59 -0.88 -8.80
C GLY A 143 -5.22 0.23 -7.98
N ILE A 144 -5.69 -0.14 -6.79
CA ILE A 144 -6.31 0.79 -5.84
C ILE A 144 -5.64 0.67 -4.48
N VAL A 145 -5.33 1.83 -3.89
CA VAL A 145 -4.90 1.98 -2.49
C VAL A 145 -5.96 2.80 -1.77
N CYS A 146 -6.60 2.22 -0.77
CA CYS A 146 -7.66 2.90 -0.03
C CYS A 146 -7.70 2.48 1.45
N GLY A 147 -8.44 3.22 2.27
CA GLY A 147 -8.68 2.85 3.65
C GLY A 147 -9.39 1.51 3.75
N GLY A 148 -10.47 1.33 2.99
CA GLY A 148 -11.19 0.06 3.01
C GLY A 148 -12.22 -0.13 1.90
N THR A 149 -12.84 -1.31 1.91
CA THR A 149 -13.96 -1.69 1.04
C THR A 149 -14.74 -2.86 1.65
N ASP A 150 -15.93 -3.13 1.14
CA ASP A 150 -16.68 -4.32 1.55
C ASP A 150 -15.95 -5.61 1.17
N PHE A 151 -15.95 -6.59 2.08
CA PHE A 151 -15.30 -7.89 1.87
C PHE A 151 -15.78 -8.59 0.58
N ALA A 152 -17.10 -8.56 0.31
CA ALA A 152 -17.65 -9.20 -0.87
C ALA A 152 -17.20 -8.51 -2.19
N ALA A 153 -17.07 -7.18 -2.19
CA ALA A 153 -16.54 -6.43 -3.32
C ALA A 153 -15.06 -6.73 -3.54
N PHE A 154 -14.27 -6.72 -2.47
CA PHE A 154 -12.85 -7.07 -2.49
C PHE A 154 -12.63 -8.49 -3.02
N GLN A 155 -13.40 -9.47 -2.53
CA GLN A 155 -13.26 -10.87 -2.92
C GLN A 155 -13.57 -11.09 -4.42
N LYS A 156 -14.54 -10.36 -4.98
CA LYS A 156 -14.98 -10.49 -6.37
C LYS A 156 -14.18 -9.65 -7.38
N SER A 157 -13.45 -8.65 -6.92
CA SER A 157 -12.59 -7.84 -7.78
C SER A 157 -11.35 -8.62 -8.19
N ASN A 158 -10.87 -8.45 -9.43
CA ASN A 158 -9.55 -8.91 -9.86
C ASN A 158 -8.50 -7.79 -9.86
N LEU A 159 -8.93 -6.55 -9.62
CA LEU A 159 -8.03 -5.41 -9.60
C LEU A 159 -7.07 -5.48 -8.40
N PRO A 160 -5.76 -5.35 -8.60
CA PRO A 160 -4.78 -5.24 -7.52
C PRO A 160 -5.19 -4.16 -6.52
N THR A 161 -5.31 -4.54 -5.26
CA THR A 161 -5.88 -3.66 -4.23
C THR A 161 -5.10 -3.79 -2.93
N LEU A 162 -4.80 -2.65 -2.33
CA LEU A 162 -4.18 -2.54 -1.02
C LEU A 162 -5.11 -1.77 -0.07
N LEU A 163 -5.58 -2.43 0.97
CA LEU A 163 -6.36 -1.83 2.04
C LEU A 163 -5.44 -1.42 3.18
N ILE A 164 -5.45 -0.14 3.51
CA ILE A 164 -4.58 0.41 4.57
C ILE A 164 -5.18 0.15 5.95
N GLU A 165 -6.52 0.17 6.08
CA GLU A 165 -7.21 0.03 7.36
C GLU A 165 -7.98 -1.29 7.48
N GLY A 166 -8.46 -1.86 6.38
CA GLY A 166 -9.18 -3.13 6.36
C GLY A 166 -10.54 -3.08 5.68
N PHE A 167 -11.45 -3.97 6.11
CA PHE A 167 -12.77 -4.07 5.51
C PHE A 167 -13.76 -3.05 6.06
N GLY A 168 -14.80 -2.76 5.27
CA GLY A 168 -15.83 -1.76 5.56
C GLY A 168 -15.52 -0.43 4.85
N ARG A 169 -15.85 0.67 5.50
CA ARG A 169 -15.65 2.03 4.97
C ARG A 169 -14.77 2.90 5.88
N PRO A 170 -13.67 2.36 6.43
CA PRO A 170 -12.77 3.20 7.18
C PRO A 170 -12.13 4.23 6.24
N PRO A 171 -11.93 5.48 6.70
CA PRO A 171 -11.18 6.46 5.95
C PRO A 171 -9.73 5.99 5.78
N LEU A 172 -9.09 6.43 4.71
CA LEU A 172 -7.64 6.23 4.54
C LEU A 172 -6.90 7.01 5.64
N ASN A 173 -5.87 6.39 6.24
CA ASN A 173 -5.02 7.07 7.21
C ASN A 173 -4.54 8.44 6.67
N ARG A 174 -4.74 9.49 7.45
CA ARG A 174 -4.47 10.85 6.99
C ARG A 174 -2.99 11.09 6.66
N LYS A 175 -2.06 10.53 7.45
CA LYS A 175 -0.62 10.66 7.17
C LYS A 175 -0.24 9.95 5.87
N VAL A 176 -0.81 8.77 5.62
CA VAL A 176 -0.66 8.06 4.34
C VAL A 176 -1.20 8.90 3.18
N PHE A 177 -2.41 9.44 3.33
CA PHE A 177 -3.02 10.26 2.29
C PHE A 177 -2.21 11.52 1.99
N GLU A 178 -1.79 12.26 3.01
CA GLU A 178 -0.97 13.46 2.87
C GLU A 178 0.37 13.15 2.19
N PHE A 179 0.98 12.01 2.51
CA PHE A 179 2.18 11.54 1.82
C PHE A 179 1.88 11.24 0.34
N LEU A 180 0.85 10.41 0.04
CA LEU A 180 0.51 10.01 -1.32
C LEU A 180 0.10 11.21 -2.18
N LYS A 181 -0.57 12.21 -1.60
CA LYS A 181 -0.90 13.48 -2.25
C LYS A 181 0.35 14.30 -2.63
N LYS A 182 1.39 14.30 -1.78
CA LYS A 182 2.67 14.97 -2.09
C LYS A 182 3.44 14.31 -3.23
N VAL A 183 3.19 13.03 -3.46
CA VAL A 183 3.87 12.24 -4.48
C VAL A 183 2.94 11.85 -5.64
N GLU A 184 1.80 12.53 -5.77
CA GLU A 184 0.87 12.35 -6.90
C GLU A 184 1.58 12.55 -8.25
N GLY A 185 1.24 11.74 -9.25
CA GLY A 185 1.88 11.71 -10.56
C GLY A 185 3.23 10.98 -10.59
N ARG A 186 3.69 10.44 -9.45
CA ARG A 186 4.93 9.68 -9.40
C ARG A 186 4.68 8.20 -9.59
N HIS A 187 5.67 7.57 -10.22
CA HIS A 187 5.69 6.12 -10.36
C HIS A 187 5.74 5.42 -9.01
N ALA A 188 4.88 4.42 -8.85
CA ALA A 188 4.80 3.57 -7.68
C ALA A 188 4.72 2.10 -8.09
N PHE A 189 5.21 1.24 -7.23
CA PHE A 189 5.12 -0.20 -7.35
C PHE A 189 4.20 -0.74 -6.27
N LEU A 190 3.05 -1.25 -6.68
CA LEU A 190 2.05 -1.85 -5.81
C LEU A 190 2.30 -3.35 -5.70
N SER A 191 2.58 -3.83 -4.51
CA SER A 191 2.78 -5.25 -4.21
C SER A 191 1.74 -5.71 -3.17
N PRO A 192 0.53 -6.10 -3.61
CA PRO A 192 -0.52 -6.49 -2.70
C PRO A 192 -0.18 -7.73 -1.89
N GLY A 193 0.59 -8.67 -2.46
CA GLY A 193 1.03 -9.88 -1.78
C GLY A 193 2.00 -9.62 -0.62
N HIS A 194 2.68 -8.48 -0.61
CA HIS A 194 3.53 -8.00 0.48
C HIS A 194 2.86 -6.88 1.30
N GLU A 195 1.59 -6.59 1.00
CA GLU A 195 0.80 -5.57 1.70
C GLU A 195 1.45 -4.18 1.67
N GLU A 196 2.11 -3.83 0.54
CA GLU A 196 2.83 -2.57 0.43
C GLU A 196 2.70 -1.88 -0.93
N LEU A 197 2.84 -0.55 -0.88
CA LEU A 197 3.07 0.31 -2.03
C LEU A 197 4.44 0.98 -1.87
N LEU A 198 5.32 0.80 -2.85
CA LEU A 198 6.65 1.40 -2.87
C LEU A 198 6.66 2.61 -3.80
N VAL A 199 7.15 3.73 -3.30
CA VAL A 199 7.39 4.95 -4.08
C VAL A 199 8.88 5.24 -4.07
N ALA A 200 9.49 5.35 -5.25
CA ALA A 200 10.91 5.64 -5.35
C ALA A 200 11.27 6.94 -4.62
N ARG A 201 12.34 6.89 -3.83
CA ARG A 201 12.84 8.07 -3.11
C ARG A 201 13.38 9.10 -4.10
N LEU A 202 13.05 10.37 -3.89
CA LEU A 202 13.77 11.49 -4.54
C LEU A 202 15.06 11.75 -3.78
N ASP A 203 16.15 11.85 -4.49
CA ASP A 203 17.38 12.40 -3.92
C ASP A 203 17.11 13.85 -3.48
N GLY A 204 17.28 14.12 -2.19
CA GLY A 204 17.17 15.45 -1.59
C GLY A 204 15.81 15.85 -0.99
N ALA A 205 14.77 15.02 -1.03
CA ALA A 205 13.42 15.47 -0.65
C ALA A 205 12.83 14.89 0.65
N VAL A 206 13.56 14.12 1.44
CA VAL A 206 13.05 13.68 2.74
C VAL A 206 14.19 13.74 3.77
N GLU A 207 14.18 14.80 4.55
CA GLU A 207 14.83 14.83 5.85
C GLU A 207 14.06 13.89 6.79
N ASP A 208 14.83 13.19 7.64
CA ASP A 208 14.40 12.31 8.72
C ASP A 208 13.74 10.99 8.31
N VAL A 209 14.62 10.04 8.08
CA VAL A 209 14.30 8.61 8.15
C VAL A 209 14.15 8.24 9.62
N GLN A 210 12.92 8.09 10.09
CA GLN A 210 12.71 7.32 11.30
C GLN A 210 13.00 5.84 10.96
N GLU A 211 14.07 5.30 11.53
CA GLU A 211 14.31 3.86 11.56
C GLU A 211 13.07 3.15 12.10
N VAL A 212 12.87 1.89 11.71
CA VAL A 212 11.81 1.02 12.24
C VAL A 212 11.83 1.13 13.76
N GLY A 213 10.93 1.94 14.29
CA GLY A 213 10.86 2.24 15.71
C GLY A 213 10.33 1.05 16.51
N GLU A 214 10.24 1.22 17.81
CA GLU A 214 9.70 0.22 18.73
C GLU A 214 8.36 -0.35 18.23
N VAL A 215 8.25 -1.68 18.20
CA VAL A 215 7.00 -2.39 17.82
C VAL A 215 5.90 -2.12 18.85
N PHE A 216 6.29 -1.86 20.10
CA PHE A 216 5.39 -1.46 21.19
C PHE A 216 5.96 -0.23 21.90
N ALA A 217 5.10 0.71 22.21
CA ALA A 217 5.47 1.88 23.02
C ALA A 217 4.51 2.08 24.18
N LYS A 218 4.97 2.80 25.20
CA LYS A 218 4.12 3.19 26.32
C LYS A 218 3.14 4.25 25.84
N LEU A 219 1.84 3.98 26.04
CA LEU A 219 0.78 4.93 25.73
C LEU A 219 0.81 6.08 26.74
N GLU A 220 0.84 7.31 26.21
CA GLU A 220 0.78 8.55 26.98
C GLU A 220 -0.43 9.39 26.54
N GLU A 221 -0.91 10.24 27.44
CA GLU A 221 -2.01 11.16 27.17
C GLU A 221 -1.61 12.14 26.04
N GLY A 222 -2.53 12.38 25.11
CA GLY A 222 -2.32 13.25 23.95
C GLY A 222 -1.76 12.57 22.71
N MET A 223 -1.28 11.30 22.80
CA MET A 223 -0.80 10.57 21.65
C MET A 223 -1.94 10.28 20.67
N GLU A 224 -1.61 10.32 19.37
CA GLU A 224 -2.53 9.88 18.32
C GLU A 224 -2.62 8.36 18.34
N VAL A 225 -3.87 7.85 18.34
CA VAL A 225 -4.16 6.42 18.37
C VAL A 225 -5.19 6.05 17.33
N GLN A 226 -5.07 4.83 16.82
CA GLN A 226 -6.09 4.20 15.99
C GLN A 226 -6.86 3.18 16.84
N VAL A 227 -8.18 3.16 16.67
CA VAL A 227 -9.09 2.28 17.43
C VAL A 227 -9.41 1.03 16.61
N PHE A 228 -9.28 -0.14 17.26
CA PHE A 228 -9.60 -1.45 16.67
C PHE A 228 -10.85 -2.10 17.29
N SER A 229 -11.68 -1.33 18.01
CA SER A 229 -12.97 -1.81 18.50
C SER A 229 -14.02 -1.79 17.38
N ALA A 230 -14.91 -2.78 17.34
CA ALA A 230 -15.86 -2.99 16.25
C ALA A 230 -16.72 -1.75 15.91
N SER A 231 -17.15 -0.99 16.94
CA SER A 231 -17.99 0.21 16.75
C SER A 231 -17.25 1.41 16.16
N CYS A 232 -15.92 1.46 16.29
CA CYS A 232 -15.07 2.59 15.90
C CYS A 232 -13.83 2.13 15.15
N PHE A 233 -13.90 0.97 14.49
CA PHE A 233 -12.75 0.37 13.81
C PHE A 233 -12.14 1.30 12.76
N GLY A 234 -10.82 1.45 12.82
CA GLY A 234 -10.07 2.28 11.89
C GLY A 234 -10.07 3.78 12.22
N GLN A 235 -10.94 4.24 13.12
CA GLN A 235 -11.00 5.67 13.48
C GLN A 235 -9.76 6.09 14.27
N MET A 236 -9.31 7.30 14.01
CA MET A 236 -8.17 7.92 14.68
C MET A 236 -8.64 8.95 15.68
N GLY A 237 -7.96 8.99 16.83
CA GLY A 237 -8.26 9.93 17.89
C GLY A 237 -7.05 10.23 18.76
N LYS A 238 -7.28 10.98 19.84
CA LYS A 238 -6.24 11.27 20.83
C LYS A 238 -6.50 10.49 22.11
N ALA A 239 -5.46 9.81 22.60
CA ALA A 239 -5.51 9.15 23.90
C ALA A 239 -5.65 10.18 25.03
N GLY A 240 -6.56 9.94 25.92
CA GLY A 240 -6.77 10.67 27.16
C GLY A 240 -6.32 9.83 28.38
N LYS A 241 -7.07 9.93 29.46
CA LYS A 241 -6.74 9.25 30.72
C LYS A 241 -6.81 7.73 30.59
N VAL A 242 -5.79 7.08 31.14
CA VAL A 242 -5.72 5.61 31.28
C VAL A 242 -6.25 5.22 32.66
N GLN A 243 -7.28 4.37 32.70
CA GLN A 243 -7.89 3.85 33.94
C GLN A 243 -7.88 2.32 33.90
N GLY A 244 -6.90 1.70 34.57
CA GLY A 244 -6.69 0.26 34.45
C GLY A 244 -6.38 -0.16 33.01
N ASP A 245 -7.21 -1.05 32.44
CA ASP A 245 -7.09 -1.50 31.05
C ASP A 245 -7.86 -0.64 30.04
N MET A 246 -8.60 0.36 30.52
CA MET A 246 -9.40 1.22 29.66
C MET A 246 -8.70 2.57 29.43
N VAL A 247 -8.85 3.08 28.23
CA VAL A 247 -8.30 4.36 27.79
C VAL A 247 -9.46 5.23 27.28
N GLU A 248 -9.56 6.44 27.77
CA GLU A 248 -10.41 7.47 27.16
C GLU A 248 -9.81 7.87 25.83
N VAL A 249 -10.58 7.85 24.76
CA VAL A 249 -10.15 8.30 23.42
C VAL A 249 -11.11 9.36 22.93
N SER A 250 -10.58 10.49 22.51
CA SER A 250 -11.36 11.56 21.88
C SER A 250 -11.42 11.32 20.36
N LEU A 251 -12.62 11.01 19.84
CA LEU A 251 -12.89 10.79 18.42
C LEU A 251 -13.87 11.86 17.94
N ASN A 252 -13.48 12.69 16.99
CA ASN A 252 -14.34 13.71 16.36
C ASN A 252 -15.08 14.63 17.35
N GLY A 253 -14.52 14.85 18.55
CA GLY A 253 -15.12 15.65 19.62
C GLY A 253 -15.85 14.85 20.70
N ASP A 254 -16.19 13.59 20.45
CA ASP A 254 -16.78 12.68 21.42
C ASP A 254 -15.69 11.92 22.18
N LYS A 255 -15.98 11.62 23.46
CA LYS A 255 -15.12 10.83 24.31
C LYS A 255 -15.69 9.42 24.46
N ILE A 256 -14.90 8.44 24.11
CA ILE A 256 -15.25 7.02 24.28
C ILE A 256 -14.20 6.32 25.15
N SER A 257 -14.60 5.25 25.81
CA SER A 257 -13.71 4.40 26.59
C SER A 257 -13.41 3.11 25.82
N VAL A 258 -12.14 2.85 25.53
CA VAL A 258 -11.69 1.74 24.70
C VAL A 258 -10.68 0.90 25.47
N PRO A 259 -10.77 -0.45 25.44
CA PRO A 259 -9.71 -1.30 25.98
C PRO A 259 -8.37 -0.99 25.31
N GLY A 260 -7.31 -0.80 26.08
CA GLY A 260 -6.00 -0.44 25.55
C GLY A 260 -5.41 -1.45 24.56
N ARG A 261 -5.80 -2.72 24.67
CA ARG A 261 -5.45 -3.78 23.69
C ARG A 261 -6.07 -3.55 22.29
N ASN A 262 -7.09 -2.71 22.22
CA ASN A 262 -7.78 -2.33 20.97
C ASN A 262 -7.31 -0.96 20.47
N LEU A 263 -6.14 -0.50 20.89
CA LEU A 263 -5.52 0.74 20.45
C LEU A 263 -4.16 0.47 19.84
N GLY A 264 -3.84 1.21 18.80
CA GLY A 264 -2.49 1.29 18.24
C GLY A 264 -2.01 2.74 18.23
N ILE A 265 -0.79 2.98 18.66
CA ILE A 265 -0.14 4.30 18.66
C ILE A 265 0.30 4.62 17.23
N ILE A 266 -0.09 5.77 16.71
CA ILE A 266 0.32 6.25 15.38
C ILE A 266 1.57 7.10 15.54
N LYS A 267 2.66 6.69 14.88
CA LYS A 267 3.92 7.45 14.79
C LYS A 267 4.16 7.96 13.39
#